data_0fcd6c17553cfa7ce73cb06b003ad28b
#
_entry.id   0fcd6c17553cfa7ce73cb06b003ad28b
#
_cell.length_a   1.000
_cell.length_b   1.000
_cell.length_c   1.000
_cell.angle_alpha   90.00
_cell.angle_beta   90.00
_cell.angle_gamma   90.00
#
_symmetry.space_group_name_H-M   'P 1'
#
loop_
_entity.id
_entity.type
_entity.pdbx_description
1 polymer ?
#
loop_
_entity_poly.entity_id
_entity_poly.type
_entity_poly.pdbx_seq_one_letter_code
_entity_poly.pdbx_strand_id
1 'polypeptide(L)'
;STKKSALLKLKKLDVQIGTPKNLRNDPILDYKEDDPWHNMRILGAWRFKKGLELEGKSIVDIPTIDWNAFKLVGTQAYMVNAYYRPTSNSIYVPLAYLQKPFIDMDQRGIEYNLAYMGYTLGHELSHSLDDMGSKFDADGNMNNWWSDHDKKIFQNKIKDVVKQYEDAAKKDG
;
A
#
# COMPACT_ATOMS: atom_id res chain seq x y z
N SER A 1 -10.65 -23.00 -1.87
CA SER A 1 -11.16 -22.41 -0.63
C SER A 1 -10.48 -21.08 -0.38
N THR A 2 -11.14 -20.18 0.28
CA THR A 2 -10.63 -18.87 0.68
C THR A 2 -9.25 -18.94 1.35
N LYS A 3 -9.05 -19.88 2.27
CA LYS A 3 -7.76 -20.10 2.93
C LYS A 3 -6.62 -20.38 1.92
N LYS A 4 -6.86 -21.22 0.90
CA LYS A 4 -5.84 -21.52 -0.12
C LYS A 4 -5.47 -20.27 -0.92
N SER A 5 -6.44 -19.46 -1.30
CA SER A 5 -6.23 -18.21 -2.02
C SER A 5 -5.53 -17.16 -1.14
N ALA A 6 -5.88 -17.05 0.14
CA ALA A 6 -5.20 -16.19 1.09
C ALA A 6 -3.72 -16.58 1.28
N LEU A 7 -3.42 -17.87 1.40
CA LEU A 7 -2.04 -18.37 1.48
C LEU A 7 -1.25 -18.11 0.18
N LEU A 8 -1.91 -18.20 -0.97
CA LEU A 8 -1.28 -17.83 -2.24
C LEU A 8 -0.96 -16.34 -2.30
N LYS A 9 -1.87 -15.50 -1.82
CA LYS A 9 -1.68 -14.06 -1.73
C LYS A 9 -0.48 -13.71 -0.85
N LEU A 10 -0.37 -14.37 0.30
CA LEU A 10 0.79 -14.23 1.18
C LEU A 10 2.09 -14.71 0.52
N LYS A 11 2.05 -15.84 -0.19
CA LYS A 11 3.23 -16.38 -0.89
C LYS A 11 3.73 -15.46 -2.01
N LYS A 12 2.82 -14.74 -2.68
CA LYS A 12 3.13 -13.81 -3.77
C LYS A 12 3.32 -12.35 -3.29
N LEU A 13 3.26 -12.12 -1.98
CA LEU A 13 3.45 -10.79 -1.42
C LEU A 13 4.85 -10.28 -1.74
N ASP A 14 4.92 -9.10 -2.36
CA ASP A 14 6.16 -8.36 -2.57
C ASP A 14 6.38 -7.38 -1.42
N VAL A 15 7.52 -7.48 -0.74
CA VAL A 15 7.86 -6.61 0.39
C VAL A 15 9.06 -5.75 0.01
N GLN A 16 8.84 -4.45 -0.05
CA GLN A 16 9.82 -3.46 -0.45
C GLN A 16 10.15 -2.57 0.75
N ILE A 17 11.43 -2.54 1.14
CA ILE A 17 11.89 -1.84 2.34
C ILE A 17 12.98 -0.85 1.97
N GLY A 18 12.85 0.39 2.44
CA GLY A 18 13.83 1.45 2.28
C GLY A 18 13.65 2.24 1.00
N THR A 19 14.56 2.09 0.04
CA THR A 19 14.53 2.80 -1.24
C THR A 19 14.22 1.86 -2.40
N PRO A 20 13.56 2.35 -3.47
CA PRO A 20 13.36 1.57 -4.68
C PRO A 20 14.70 1.14 -5.28
N LYS A 21 14.74 -0.07 -5.84
CA LYS A 21 15.96 -0.59 -6.51
C LYS A 21 16.31 0.19 -7.78
N ASN A 22 15.30 0.68 -8.49
CA ASN A 22 15.41 1.35 -9.79
C ASN A 22 14.72 2.70 -9.76
N LEU A 23 15.31 3.70 -9.10
CA LEU A 23 14.81 5.06 -9.12
C LEU A 23 14.86 5.59 -10.55
N ARG A 24 13.71 6.04 -11.04
CA ARG A 24 13.62 6.78 -12.28
C ARG A 24 13.85 8.26 -11.99
N ASN A 25 14.61 8.90 -12.85
CA ASN A 25 14.78 10.34 -12.81
C ASN A 25 13.45 11.05 -13.08
N ASP A 26 13.29 12.22 -12.49
CA ASP A 26 12.19 13.11 -12.85
C ASP A 26 12.33 13.53 -14.33
N PRO A 27 11.21 13.75 -15.03
CA PRO A 27 11.27 14.13 -16.42
C PRO A 27 11.93 15.50 -16.58
N ILE A 28 12.81 15.61 -17.58
CA ILE A 28 13.36 16.91 -18.01
C ILE A 28 12.32 17.53 -18.92
N LEU A 29 11.66 18.57 -18.44
CA LEU A 29 10.63 19.32 -19.14
C LEU A 29 11.04 20.80 -19.19
N ASP A 30 10.32 21.61 -19.97
CA ASP A 30 10.55 23.05 -20.07
C ASP A 30 10.00 23.77 -18.82
N TYR A 31 10.61 23.53 -17.67
CA TYR A 31 10.23 24.18 -16.41
C TYR A 31 10.60 25.66 -16.42
N LYS A 32 9.70 26.48 -15.88
CA LYS A 32 9.90 27.92 -15.67
C LYS A 32 10.14 28.19 -14.20
N GLU A 33 11.11 29.01 -13.88
CA GLU A 33 11.49 29.32 -12.50
C GLU A 33 10.39 30.08 -11.75
N ASP A 34 9.69 30.95 -12.45
CA ASP A 34 8.69 31.88 -11.92
C ASP A 34 7.23 31.49 -12.26
N ASP A 35 6.99 30.37 -12.95
CA ASP A 35 5.65 29.92 -13.32
C ASP A 35 5.34 28.49 -12.82
N PRO A 36 5.00 28.33 -11.52
CA PRO A 36 4.67 27.03 -10.96
C PRO A 36 3.41 26.42 -11.61
N TRP A 37 2.47 27.23 -12.09
CA TRP A 37 1.28 26.76 -12.78
C TRP A 37 1.62 26.09 -14.11
N HIS A 38 2.48 26.72 -14.91
CA HIS A 38 3.02 26.12 -16.13
C HIS A 38 3.69 24.78 -15.81
N ASN A 39 4.54 24.74 -14.78
CA ASN A 39 5.26 23.53 -14.37
C ASN A 39 4.31 22.40 -13.98
N MET A 40 3.27 22.69 -13.23
CA MET A 40 2.24 21.69 -12.88
C MET A 40 1.52 21.16 -14.13
N ARG A 41 1.18 22.01 -15.08
CA ARG A 41 0.50 21.61 -16.32
C ARG A 41 1.35 20.69 -17.19
N ILE A 42 2.61 21.04 -17.45
CA ILE A 42 3.49 20.23 -18.28
C ILE A 42 3.80 18.89 -17.62
N LEU A 43 4.00 18.87 -16.31
CA LEU A 43 4.19 17.63 -15.55
C LEU A 43 2.93 16.76 -15.58
N GLY A 44 1.76 17.36 -15.43
CA GLY A 44 0.47 16.68 -15.54
C GLY A 44 0.25 16.05 -16.93
N ALA A 45 0.53 16.79 -17.97
CA ALA A 45 0.45 16.28 -19.35
C ALA A 45 1.43 15.13 -19.61
N TRP A 46 2.65 15.23 -19.11
CA TRP A 46 3.64 14.16 -19.20
C TRP A 46 3.17 12.90 -18.46
N ARG A 47 2.64 13.05 -17.24
CA ARG A 47 2.10 11.94 -16.45
C ARG A 47 0.92 11.24 -17.16
N PHE A 48 0.02 12.04 -17.72
CA PHE A 48 -1.12 11.51 -18.47
C PHE A 48 -0.66 10.69 -19.67
N LYS A 49 0.29 11.23 -20.46
CA LYS A 49 0.89 10.50 -21.59
C LYS A 49 1.54 9.19 -21.14
N LYS A 50 2.30 9.22 -20.04
CA LYS A 50 2.89 8.01 -19.47
C LYS A 50 1.84 7.00 -18.99
N GLY A 51 0.71 7.48 -18.48
CA GLY A 51 -0.44 6.62 -18.14
C GLY A 51 -1.01 5.89 -19.36
N LEU A 52 -1.16 6.58 -20.48
CA LEU A 52 -1.62 5.96 -21.73
C LEU A 52 -0.68 4.86 -22.25
N GLU A 53 0.63 4.99 -22.02
CA GLU A 53 1.62 3.98 -22.41
C GLU A 53 1.44 2.65 -21.64
N LEU A 54 0.59 2.64 -20.61
CA LEU A 54 0.28 1.44 -19.81
C LEU A 54 -0.92 0.66 -20.32
N GLU A 55 -1.68 1.23 -21.25
CA GLU A 55 -2.85 0.57 -21.80
C GLU A 55 -2.45 -0.79 -22.38
N GLY A 56 -3.20 -1.82 -22.02
CA GLY A 56 -2.93 -3.21 -22.43
C GLY A 56 -1.83 -3.94 -21.66
N LYS A 57 -1.13 -3.28 -20.71
CA LYS A 57 -0.17 -3.97 -19.84
C LYS A 57 -0.86 -4.66 -18.68
N SER A 58 -0.32 -5.82 -18.29
CA SER A 58 -0.74 -6.47 -17.04
C SER A 58 -0.40 -5.59 -15.85
N ILE A 59 -1.31 -5.54 -14.85
CA ILE A 59 -1.09 -4.74 -13.64
C ILE A 59 0.15 -5.19 -12.85
N VAL A 60 0.51 -6.47 -12.93
CA VAL A 60 1.71 -7.02 -12.28
C VAL A 60 3.01 -6.56 -12.92
N ASP A 61 2.96 -6.10 -14.18
CA ASP A 61 4.11 -5.58 -14.90
C ASP A 61 4.33 -4.08 -14.67
N ILE A 62 3.42 -3.44 -13.93
CA ILE A 62 3.52 -2.02 -13.60
C ILE A 62 4.39 -1.86 -12.35
N PRO A 63 5.56 -1.21 -12.43
CA PRO A 63 6.39 -0.95 -11.26
C PRO A 63 5.63 -0.17 -10.19
N THR A 64 5.67 -0.62 -8.94
CA THR A 64 4.90 0.00 -7.85
C THR A 64 5.52 1.28 -7.33
N ILE A 65 6.73 1.20 -6.81
CA ILE A 65 7.39 2.34 -6.17
C ILE A 65 8.47 3.00 -7.02
N ASP A 66 9.00 2.28 -8.01
CA ASP A 66 10.07 2.77 -8.88
C ASP A 66 9.55 3.75 -9.93
N TRP A 67 8.24 3.94 -9.99
CA TRP A 67 7.63 4.71 -11.04
C TRP A 67 7.31 6.15 -10.63
N ASN A 68 8.23 7.06 -10.93
CA ASN A 68 8.09 8.47 -10.60
C ASN A 68 6.94 9.18 -11.32
N ALA A 69 6.49 8.66 -12.48
CA ALA A 69 5.33 9.20 -13.17
C ALA A 69 4.07 9.24 -12.31
N PHE A 70 3.97 8.34 -11.35
CA PHE A 70 2.84 8.19 -10.46
C PHE A 70 3.29 8.27 -9.00
N LYS A 71 4.01 9.32 -8.64
CA LYS A 71 4.30 9.62 -7.23
C LYS A 71 2.98 9.74 -6.48
N LEU A 72 2.60 8.68 -5.79
CA LEU A 72 1.47 8.71 -4.89
C LEU A 72 1.89 9.39 -3.60
N VAL A 73 0.99 10.18 -3.02
CA VAL A 73 1.19 10.73 -1.68
C VAL A 73 1.42 9.58 -0.71
N GLY A 74 2.48 9.67 0.08
CA GLY A 74 2.86 8.63 1.05
C GLY A 74 3.85 7.57 0.55
N THR A 75 4.27 7.61 -0.73
CA THR A 75 5.24 6.65 -1.28
C THR A 75 6.68 7.17 -1.27
N GLN A 76 6.88 8.40 -0.86
CA GLN A 76 8.20 9.04 -0.83
C GLN A 76 9.05 8.45 0.30
N ALA A 77 10.35 8.29 0.07
CA ALA A 77 11.29 7.70 1.02
C ALA A 77 11.38 8.47 2.35
N TYR A 78 11.00 9.75 2.37
CA TYR A 78 10.98 10.61 3.56
C TYR A 78 9.70 10.50 4.41
N MET A 79 8.70 9.76 3.95
CA MET A 79 7.45 9.57 4.71
C MET A 79 7.64 8.54 5.82
N VAL A 80 7.22 8.93 7.03
CA VAL A 80 7.16 8.01 8.18
C VAL A 80 5.80 7.29 8.15
N ASN A 81 5.72 6.27 7.34
CA ASN A 81 4.55 5.42 7.19
C ASN A 81 4.93 4.11 6.52
N ALA A 82 4.04 3.13 6.52
CA ALA A 82 4.07 1.96 5.67
C ALA A 82 2.72 1.82 4.97
N TYR A 83 2.61 1.03 3.93
CA TYR A 83 1.33 0.78 3.30
C TYR A 83 1.33 -0.49 2.46
N TYR A 84 0.15 -1.11 2.41
CA TYR A 84 -0.16 -2.22 1.52
C TYR A 84 -0.85 -1.70 0.24
N ARG A 85 -0.42 -2.20 -0.91
CA ARG A 85 -1.03 -1.90 -2.20
C ARG A 85 -1.75 -3.13 -2.77
N PRO A 86 -3.08 -3.13 -2.80
CA PRO A 86 -3.86 -4.30 -3.27
C PRO A 86 -3.62 -4.64 -4.73
N THR A 87 -3.46 -3.63 -5.59
CA THR A 87 -3.32 -3.78 -7.04
C THR A 87 -2.01 -4.41 -7.49
N SER A 88 -1.03 -4.51 -6.60
CA SER A 88 0.25 -5.18 -6.86
C SER A 88 0.60 -6.19 -5.78
N ASN A 89 -0.29 -6.41 -4.82
CA ASN A 89 -0.07 -7.29 -3.67
C ASN A 89 1.30 -7.06 -3.03
N SER A 90 1.59 -5.81 -2.69
CA SER A 90 2.89 -5.41 -2.14
C SER A 90 2.76 -4.57 -0.87
N ILE A 91 3.75 -4.71 0.02
CA ILE A 91 3.95 -3.82 1.17
C ILE A 91 5.18 -2.97 0.90
N TYR A 92 5.08 -1.69 1.18
CA TYR A 92 6.19 -0.76 1.14
C TYR A 92 6.43 -0.10 2.49
N VAL A 93 7.68 -0.15 2.95
CA VAL A 93 8.16 0.54 4.15
C VAL A 93 9.21 1.56 3.73
N PRO A 94 8.87 2.87 3.69
CA PRO A 94 9.80 3.93 3.32
C PRO A 94 11.02 4.02 4.23
N LEU A 95 12.12 4.54 3.70
CA LEU A 95 13.39 4.68 4.42
C LEU A 95 13.24 5.46 5.74
N ALA A 96 12.45 6.54 5.75
CA ALA A 96 12.24 7.37 6.93
C ALA A 96 11.56 6.62 8.10
N TYR A 97 10.90 5.51 7.84
CA TYR A 97 10.32 4.67 8.90
C TYR A 97 11.35 3.73 9.54
N LEU A 98 12.52 3.54 8.91
CA LEU A 98 13.59 2.68 9.39
C LEU A 98 14.55 3.42 10.32
N GLN A 99 14.02 4.19 11.25
CA GLN A 99 14.78 4.98 12.21
C GLN A 99 14.16 4.92 13.62
N LYS A 100 14.93 5.34 14.60
CA LYS A 100 14.43 5.50 15.97
C LYS A 100 13.28 6.52 16.00
N PRO A 101 12.23 6.28 16.78
CA PRO A 101 12.03 5.16 17.71
C PRO A 101 11.41 3.90 17.07
N PHE A 102 11.09 3.87 15.76
CA PHE A 102 10.31 2.81 15.12
C PHE A 102 11.08 1.50 14.99
N ILE A 103 12.40 1.60 14.77
CA ILE A 103 13.31 0.46 14.79
C ILE A 103 14.63 0.89 15.49
N ASP A 104 15.12 0.05 16.36
CA ASP A 104 16.39 0.28 17.08
C ASP A 104 17.07 -1.07 17.35
N MET A 105 17.88 -1.50 16.41
CA MET A 105 18.61 -2.76 16.49
C MET A 105 19.85 -2.67 17.37
N ASP A 106 20.31 -1.47 17.73
CA ASP A 106 21.54 -1.24 18.46
C ASP A 106 21.33 -1.26 19.98
N GLN A 107 20.22 -0.67 20.45
CA GLN A 107 20.00 -0.44 21.89
C GLN A 107 18.76 -1.19 22.42
N ARG A 108 17.90 -1.70 21.56
CA ARG A 108 16.66 -2.37 21.93
C ARG A 108 16.66 -3.82 21.48
N GLY A 109 16.05 -4.68 22.28
CA GLY A 109 15.89 -6.09 21.97
C GLY A 109 14.89 -6.37 20.85
N ILE A 110 14.80 -7.64 20.48
CA ILE A 110 13.89 -8.10 19.41
C ILE A 110 12.43 -7.82 19.77
N GLU A 111 12.05 -7.89 21.03
CA GLU A 111 10.71 -7.65 21.52
C GLU A 111 10.23 -6.23 21.21
N TYR A 112 11.11 -5.24 21.42
CA TYR A 112 10.83 -3.86 21.09
C TYR A 112 10.62 -3.67 19.59
N ASN A 113 11.51 -4.22 18.77
CA ASN A 113 11.45 -4.08 17.32
C ASN A 113 10.26 -4.83 16.73
N LEU A 114 9.84 -5.96 17.31
CA LEU A 114 8.62 -6.65 16.94
C LEU A 114 7.37 -5.88 17.36
N ALA A 115 7.39 -5.20 18.52
CA ALA A 115 6.25 -4.41 18.97
C ALA A 115 5.99 -3.18 18.08
N TYR A 116 7.00 -2.62 17.47
CA TYR A 116 6.88 -1.48 16.55
C TYR A 116 6.81 -1.92 15.10
N MET A 117 7.96 -2.32 14.54
CA MET A 117 8.05 -2.66 13.11
C MET A 117 7.29 -3.94 12.77
N GLY A 118 7.38 -4.97 13.61
CA GLY A 118 6.65 -6.21 13.41
C GLY A 118 5.13 -6.00 13.45
N TYR A 119 4.64 -5.17 14.39
CA TYR A 119 3.24 -4.78 14.44
C TYR A 119 2.82 -4.05 13.16
N THR A 120 3.61 -3.08 12.70
CA THR A 120 3.34 -2.34 11.47
C THR A 120 3.26 -3.26 10.26
N LEU A 121 4.21 -4.18 10.09
CA LEU A 121 4.18 -5.15 9.00
C LEU A 121 2.95 -6.06 9.08
N GLY A 122 2.57 -6.48 10.30
CA GLY A 122 1.34 -7.26 10.53
C GLY A 122 0.09 -6.46 10.18
N HIS A 123 0.05 -5.17 10.53
CA HIS A 123 -1.02 -4.26 10.17
C HIS A 123 -1.15 -4.12 8.64
N GLU A 124 -0.06 -3.82 7.94
CA GLU A 124 -0.07 -3.72 6.47
C GLU A 124 -0.46 -5.04 5.80
N LEU A 125 0.01 -6.15 6.34
CA LEU A 125 -0.39 -7.48 5.86
C LEU A 125 -1.90 -7.71 6.04
N SER A 126 -2.50 -7.25 7.14
CA SER A 126 -3.94 -7.39 7.38
C SER A 126 -4.79 -6.66 6.33
N HIS A 127 -4.29 -5.57 5.76
CA HIS A 127 -4.94 -4.88 4.65
C HIS A 127 -5.09 -5.74 3.40
N SER A 128 -4.31 -6.80 3.27
CA SER A 128 -4.48 -7.76 2.16
C SER A 128 -5.81 -8.52 2.22
N LEU A 129 -6.44 -8.58 3.39
CA LEU A 129 -7.64 -9.37 3.69
C LEU A 129 -8.81 -8.52 4.23
N ASP A 130 -8.64 -7.21 4.36
CA ASP A 130 -9.70 -6.31 4.80
C ASP A 130 -10.80 -6.11 3.74
N ASP A 131 -11.72 -5.20 3.97
CA ASP A 131 -12.86 -4.91 3.09
C ASP A 131 -12.43 -4.43 1.68
N MET A 132 -11.26 -3.80 1.56
CA MET A 132 -10.69 -3.38 0.28
C MET A 132 -9.77 -4.45 -0.32
N GLY A 133 -8.80 -4.95 0.44
CA GLY A 133 -7.82 -5.92 -0.03
C GLY A 133 -8.45 -7.27 -0.40
N SER A 134 -9.55 -7.65 0.26
CA SER A 134 -10.31 -8.86 -0.08
C SER A 134 -10.90 -8.88 -1.49
N LYS A 135 -11.00 -7.72 -2.15
CA LYS A 135 -11.48 -7.59 -3.54
C LYS A 135 -10.42 -7.90 -4.58
N PHE A 136 -9.15 -7.97 -4.18
CA PHE A 136 -8.01 -8.21 -5.07
C PHE A 136 -7.38 -9.57 -4.79
N ASP A 137 -7.10 -10.31 -5.86
CA ASP A 137 -6.44 -11.61 -5.77
C ASP A 137 -4.91 -11.48 -5.55
N ALA A 138 -4.21 -12.61 -5.60
CA ALA A 138 -2.77 -12.68 -5.38
C ALA A 138 -1.94 -11.98 -6.48
N ASP A 139 -2.53 -11.71 -7.62
CA ASP A 139 -1.92 -11.03 -8.76
C ASP A 139 -2.34 -9.56 -8.87
N GLY A 140 -3.09 -9.06 -7.88
CA GLY A 140 -3.54 -7.67 -7.82
C GLY A 140 -4.73 -7.37 -8.72
N ASN A 141 -5.36 -8.37 -9.30
CA ASN A 141 -6.55 -8.20 -10.12
C ASN A 141 -7.80 -8.18 -9.25
N MET A 142 -8.76 -7.31 -9.59
CA MET A 142 -10.06 -7.31 -8.94
C MET A 142 -10.81 -8.58 -9.29
N ASN A 143 -10.91 -9.47 -8.33
CA ASN A 143 -11.47 -10.81 -8.51
C ASN A 143 -12.12 -11.31 -7.22
N ASN A 144 -13.30 -11.91 -7.32
CA ASN A 144 -13.97 -12.54 -6.18
C ASN A 144 -13.36 -13.93 -5.93
N TRP A 145 -12.44 -14.03 -5.00
CA TRP A 145 -11.75 -15.27 -4.62
C TRP A 145 -12.21 -15.87 -3.28
N TRP A 146 -13.11 -15.17 -2.59
CA TRP A 146 -13.71 -15.68 -1.36
C TRP A 146 -14.85 -16.64 -1.65
N SER A 147 -14.99 -17.70 -0.83
CA SER A 147 -16.21 -18.49 -0.82
C SER A 147 -17.37 -17.67 -0.25
N ASP A 148 -18.59 -17.92 -0.72
CA ASP A 148 -19.79 -17.22 -0.22
C ASP A 148 -19.95 -17.42 1.28
N HIS A 149 -19.62 -18.59 1.80
CA HIS A 149 -19.65 -18.91 3.22
C HIS A 149 -18.71 -18.00 4.00
N ASP A 150 -17.43 -17.94 3.64
CA ASP A 150 -16.42 -17.14 4.34
C ASP A 150 -16.73 -15.65 4.22
N LYS A 151 -17.21 -15.21 3.06
CA LYS A 151 -17.65 -13.82 2.85
C LYS A 151 -18.78 -13.42 3.78
N LYS A 152 -19.75 -14.32 4.00
CA LYS A 152 -20.86 -14.07 4.93
C LYS A 152 -20.36 -13.97 6.37
N ILE A 153 -19.45 -14.85 6.78
CA ILE A 153 -18.84 -14.79 8.13
C ILE A 153 -18.10 -13.46 8.31
N PHE A 154 -17.31 -13.03 7.34
CA PHE A 154 -16.58 -11.75 7.38
C PHE A 154 -17.54 -10.57 7.50
N GLN A 155 -18.60 -10.54 6.70
CA GLN A 155 -19.62 -9.48 6.75
C GLN A 155 -20.34 -9.42 8.11
N ASN A 156 -20.57 -10.55 8.77
CA ASN A 156 -21.15 -10.55 10.12
C ASN A 156 -20.17 -9.95 11.13
N LYS A 157 -18.88 -10.29 11.05
CA LYS A 157 -17.85 -9.69 11.93
C LYS A 157 -17.75 -8.17 11.73
N ILE A 158 -17.88 -7.67 10.51
CA ILE A 158 -17.94 -6.23 10.25
C ILE A 158 -19.12 -5.59 10.98
N LYS A 159 -20.31 -6.22 10.93
CA LYS A 159 -21.51 -5.72 11.64
C LYS A 159 -21.30 -5.68 13.15
N ASP A 160 -20.61 -6.67 13.71
CA ASP A 160 -20.31 -6.71 15.14
C ASP A 160 -19.40 -5.54 15.55
N VAL A 161 -18.39 -5.22 14.73
CA VAL A 161 -17.49 -4.08 14.98
C VAL A 161 -18.26 -2.76 14.84
N VAL A 162 -19.06 -2.58 13.77
CA VAL A 162 -19.91 -1.39 13.60
C VAL A 162 -20.79 -1.17 14.83
N LYS A 163 -21.46 -2.24 15.29
CA LYS A 163 -22.30 -2.17 16.50
C LYS A 163 -21.53 -1.73 17.74
N GLN A 164 -20.29 -2.22 17.95
CA GLN A 164 -19.47 -1.80 19.08
C GLN A 164 -19.20 -0.30 19.06
N TYR A 165 -18.89 0.27 17.90
CA TYR A 165 -18.68 1.72 17.75
C TYR A 165 -19.96 2.53 17.94
N GLU A 166 -21.09 2.06 17.41
CA GLU A 166 -22.39 2.70 17.61
C GLU A 166 -22.81 2.68 19.09
N ASP A 167 -22.58 1.56 19.78
CA ASP A 167 -22.91 1.43 21.20
C ASP A 167 -21.98 2.30 22.08
N ALA A 168 -20.71 2.45 21.71
CA ALA A 168 -19.79 3.38 22.37
C ALA A 168 -20.22 4.84 22.16
N ALA A 169 -20.48 5.24 20.92
CA ALA A 169 -20.93 6.60 20.62
C ALA A 169 -22.23 7.00 21.34
N LYS A 170 -23.14 6.06 21.57
CA LYS A 170 -24.37 6.31 22.36
C LYS A 170 -24.13 6.50 23.86
N LYS A 171 -22.99 6.02 24.38
CA LYS A 171 -22.64 6.20 25.79
C LYS A 171 -21.96 7.53 26.07
N ASP A 172 -21.27 8.07 25.06
CA ASP A 172 -20.46 9.28 25.17
C ASP A 172 -21.23 10.54 24.72
N GLY A 173 -22.39 10.40 24.10
CA GLY A 173 -23.29 11.46 23.65
C GLY A 173 -24.54 11.58 24.43
#